data_61f2f963ec962b6f6fe4fb438a6a9301
#
_entry.id   61f2f963ec962b6f6fe4fb438a6a9301
#
_cell.length_a   1.000
_cell.length_b   1.000
_cell.length_c   1.000
_cell.angle_alpha   90.00
_cell.angle_beta   90.00
_cell.angle_gamma   90.00
#
_symmetry.space_group_name_H-M   'P 1'
#
loop_
_entity.id
_entity.type
_entity.pdbx_description
1 polymer ?
#
loop_
_entity_poly.entity_id
_entity_poly.type
_entity_poly.pdbx_seq_one_letter_code
_entity_poly.pdbx_strand_id
1 'polypeptide(L)'
;MIAPRTEVIETIFVTNSKKELVGEADLRDILISSDETKLSEIMDENPKYVYVEEDQEDVARLVSKYDLKVVPVINHKKMILGIITIDDIIDVIQEENTEDILK
;
A
#
# COMPACT_ATOMS: atom_id res chain seq x y z
N MET A 1 26.33 -15.18 -3.64
CA MET A 1 25.64 -15.00 -2.37
C MET A 1 24.20 -14.58 -2.62
N ILE A 2 23.30 -15.27 -2.01
CA ILE A 2 21.89 -14.91 -2.16
C ILE A 2 21.55 -13.93 -1.05
N ALA A 3 21.21 -12.71 -1.44
CA ALA A 3 20.76 -11.72 -0.49
C ALA A 3 19.44 -12.19 0.13
N PRO A 4 19.25 -12.01 1.44
CA PRO A 4 17.97 -12.32 2.03
C PRO A 4 16.89 -11.50 1.34
N ARG A 5 15.77 -12.16 1.05
CA ARG A 5 14.64 -11.47 0.46
C ARG A 5 13.92 -10.68 1.53
N THR A 6 14.45 -9.53 1.83
CA THR A 6 13.68 -8.56 2.59
C THR A 6 12.87 -7.77 1.59
N GLU A 7 11.56 -7.75 1.75
CA GLU A 7 10.76 -6.84 0.98
C GLU A 7 11.09 -5.43 1.45
N VAL A 8 11.60 -4.65 0.53
CA VAL A 8 11.83 -3.24 0.78
C VAL A 8 10.55 -2.52 0.38
N ILE A 9 9.93 -1.86 1.34
CA ILE A 9 8.79 -0.99 1.05
C ILE A 9 9.36 0.27 0.43
N GLU A 10 9.11 0.44 -0.85
CA GLU A 10 9.62 1.58 -1.61
C GLU A 10 8.58 2.68 -1.79
N THR A 11 7.38 2.46 -1.31
CA THR A 11 6.28 3.40 -1.46
C THR A 11 6.15 4.27 -0.22
N ILE A 12 6.05 5.58 -0.45
CA ILE A 12 5.85 6.57 0.60
C ILE A 12 4.48 7.19 0.41
N PHE A 13 3.66 7.19 1.45
CA PHE A 13 2.34 7.81 1.41
C PHE A 13 2.44 9.24 1.91
N VAL A 14 1.83 10.14 1.15
CA VAL A 14 1.89 11.57 1.43
C VAL A 14 0.57 12.02 2.02
N THR A 15 0.65 12.72 3.14
CA THR A 15 -0.53 13.28 3.81
C THR A 15 -0.41 14.79 3.90
N ASN A 16 -1.55 15.45 4.07
CA ASN A 16 -1.58 16.89 4.31
C ASN A 16 -1.53 17.18 5.81
N SER A 17 -1.70 18.45 6.20
CA SER A 17 -1.66 18.87 7.60
C SER A 17 -2.80 18.27 8.44
N LYS A 18 -3.86 17.81 7.80
CA LYS A 18 -4.98 17.14 8.46
C LYS A 18 -4.84 15.64 8.52
N LYS A 19 -3.67 15.11 8.11
CA LYS A 19 -3.39 13.67 8.05
C LYS A 19 -4.22 12.92 7.01
N GLU A 20 -4.81 13.64 6.07
CA GLU A 20 -5.53 13.01 4.96
C GLU A 20 -4.56 12.52 3.91
N LEU A 21 -4.84 11.33 3.37
CA LEU A 21 -4.03 10.75 2.30
C LEU A 21 -4.24 11.56 1.02
N VAL A 22 -3.19 12.17 0.50
CA VAL A 22 -3.27 13.00 -0.71
C VAL A 22 -2.44 12.46 -1.86
N GLY A 23 -1.54 11.51 -1.60
CA GLY A 23 -0.75 10.96 -2.69
C GLY A 23 0.16 9.84 -2.23
N GLU A 24 0.86 9.26 -3.19
CA GLU A 24 1.92 8.29 -2.93
C GLU A 24 3.09 8.57 -3.86
N ALA A 25 4.29 8.27 -3.40
CA ALA A 25 5.50 8.47 -4.17
C ALA A 25 6.40 7.24 -4.04
N ASP A 26 7.13 6.96 -5.11
CA ASP A 26 8.12 5.90 -5.10
C ASP A 26 9.41 6.47 -4.49
N LEU A 27 10.00 5.75 -3.56
CA LEU A 27 11.26 6.17 -2.95
C LEU A 27 12.33 6.42 -4.00
N ARG A 28 12.36 5.62 -5.06
CA ARG A 28 13.30 5.81 -6.16
C ARG A 28 13.16 7.19 -6.79
N ASP A 29 11.94 7.63 -7.04
CA ASP A 29 11.68 8.94 -7.64
C ASP A 29 12.15 10.07 -6.72
N ILE A 30 12.01 9.88 -5.41
CA ILE A 30 12.47 10.86 -4.43
C ILE A 30 13.98 10.94 -4.45
N LEU A 31 14.67 9.81 -4.52
CA LEU A 31 16.12 9.77 -4.48
C LEU A 31 16.79 10.38 -5.71
N ILE A 32 16.15 10.27 -6.87
CA ILE A 32 16.69 10.82 -8.12
C ILE A 32 16.25 12.26 -8.38
N SER A 33 15.32 12.79 -7.60
CA SER A 33 14.86 14.16 -7.77
C SER A 33 15.85 15.15 -7.16
N SER A 34 15.77 16.40 -7.59
CA SER A 34 16.63 17.44 -7.03
C SER A 34 16.16 17.86 -5.64
N ASP A 35 17.05 18.47 -4.86
CA ASP A 35 16.72 18.94 -3.52
C ASP A 35 15.60 19.98 -3.50
N GLU A 36 15.37 20.65 -4.60
CA GLU A 36 14.35 21.68 -4.72
C GLU A 36 13.00 21.14 -5.17
N THR A 37 12.94 19.85 -5.54
CA THR A 37 11.70 19.24 -6.01
C THR A 37 10.77 18.98 -4.83
N LYS A 38 9.53 19.44 -4.95
CA LYS A 38 8.50 19.19 -3.93
C LYS A 38 7.87 17.82 -4.14
N LEU A 39 7.45 17.18 -3.05
CA LEU A 39 6.76 15.90 -3.13
C LEU A 39 5.52 15.98 -4.03
N SER A 40 4.82 17.10 -3.99
CA SER A 40 3.62 17.29 -4.82
C SER A 40 3.91 17.21 -6.33
N GLU A 41 5.15 17.44 -6.73
CA GLU A 41 5.55 17.37 -8.14
C GLU A 41 5.81 15.95 -8.62
N ILE A 42 6.16 15.05 -7.72
CA ILE A 42 6.55 13.68 -8.07
C ILE A 42 5.59 12.62 -7.55
N MET A 43 4.63 12.99 -6.71
CA MET A 43 3.68 12.02 -6.17
C MET A 43 2.55 11.75 -7.14
N ASP A 44 1.99 10.53 -7.05
CA ASP A 44 0.74 10.19 -7.72
C ASP A 44 -0.41 10.71 -6.85
N GLU A 45 -1.25 11.53 -7.42
CA GLU A 45 -2.38 12.16 -6.71
C GLU A 45 -3.57 11.22 -6.53
N ASN A 46 -3.51 10.02 -7.12
CA ASN A 46 -4.60 9.04 -7.04
C ASN A 46 -4.09 7.73 -6.42
N PRO A 47 -3.69 7.74 -5.14
CA PRO A 47 -3.21 6.54 -4.49
C PRO A 47 -4.34 5.52 -4.34
N LYS A 48 -3.99 4.24 -4.45
CA LYS A 48 -4.94 3.17 -4.13
C LYS A 48 -5.00 3.04 -2.61
N TYR A 49 -6.19 2.81 -2.08
CA TYR A 49 -6.39 2.70 -0.64
C TYR A 49 -7.57 1.79 -0.35
N VAL A 50 -7.69 1.39 0.91
CA VAL A 50 -8.85 0.66 1.39
C VAL A 50 -9.38 1.35 2.65
N TYR A 51 -10.68 1.19 2.90
CA TYR A 51 -11.29 1.65 4.14
C TYR A 51 -11.10 0.60 5.22
N VAL A 52 -11.04 1.05 6.46
CA VAL A 52 -10.82 0.17 7.61
C VAL A 52 -11.91 -0.89 7.76
N GLU A 53 -13.11 -0.63 7.25
CA GLU A 53 -14.23 -1.56 7.32
C GLU A 53 -14.30 -2.56 6.17
N GLU A 54 -13.42 -2.47 5.17
CA GLU A 54 -13.47 -3.36 4.03
C GLU A 54 -13.12 -4.80 4.40
N ASP A 55 -13.76 -5.75 3.73
CA ASP A 55 -13.47 -7.17 3.92
C ASP A 55 -12.08 -7.51 3.40
N GLN A 56 -11.45 -8.48 4.05
CA GLN A 56 -10.13 -8.96 3.66
C GLN A 56 -10.08 -9.45 2.21
N GLU A 57 -11.17 -10.07 1.75
CA GLU A 57 -11.27 -10.54 0.37
C GLU A 57 -11.20 -9.40 -0.63
N ASP A 58 -11.87 -8.29 -0.34
CA ASP A 58 -11.88 -7.12 -1.21
C ASP A 58 -10.50 -6.48 -1.25
N VAL A 59 -9.82 -6.44 -0.12
CA VAL A 59 -8.45 -5.94 -0.04
C VAL A 59 -7.51 -6.82 -0.88
N ALA A 60 -7.65 -8.13 -0.77
CA ALA A 60 -6.84 -9.08 -1.53
C ALA A 60 -7.06 -8.92 -3.04
N ARG A 61 -8.30 -8.69 -3.46
CA ARG A 61 -8.61 -8.45 -4.87
C ARG A 61 -7.97 -7.18 -5.38
N LEU A 62 -8.01 -6.12 -4.59
CA LEU A 62 -7.40 -4.84 -4.96
C LEU A 62 -5.89 -5.00 -5.14
N VAL A 63 -5.24 -5.65 -4.19
CA VAL A 63 -3.80 -5.89 -4.23
C VAL A 63 -3.43 -6.72 -5.46
N SER A 64 -4.20 -7.77 -5.73
CA SER A 64 -3.95 -8.65 -6.88
C SER A 64 -4.17 -7.91 -8.19
N LYS A 65 -5.23 -7.12 -8.29
CA LYS A 65 -5.58 -6.40 -9.51
C LYS A 65 -4.53 -5.37 -9.91
N TYR A 66 -3.97 -4.66 -8.94
CA TYR A 66 -3.02 -3.58 -9.19
C TYR A 66 -1.59 -3.94 -8.84
N ASP A 67 -1.34 -5.18 -8.47
CA ASP A 67 0.01 -5.68 -8.11
C ASP A 67 0.67 -4.80 -7.05
N LEU A 68 -0.08 -4.49 -6.00
CA LEU A 68 0.39 -3.61 -4.94
C LEU A 68 1.22 -4.37 -3.92
N LYS A 69 2.29 -3.75 -3.43
CA LYS A 69 3.12 -4.33 -2.36
C LYS A 69 2.67 -3.86 -0.99
N VAL A 70 2.04 -2.71 -0.93
CA VAL A 70 1.57 -2.09 0.29
C VAL A 70 0.33 -1.28 -0.01
N VAL A 71 -0.63 -1.26 0.91
CA VAL A 71 -1.90 -0.55 0.74
C VAL A 71 -2.16 0.28 1.99
N PRO A 72 -2.43 1.57 1.86
CA PRO A 72 -2.82 2.38 3.01
C PRO A 72 -4.26 2.12 3.40
N VAL A 73 -4.51 2.10 4.68
CA VAL A 73 -5.85 1.96 5.27
C VAL A 73 -6.28 3.32 5.78
N ILE A 74 -7.46 3.77 5.35
CA ILE A 74 -7.97 5.09 5.72
C ILE A 74 -9.34 4.97 6.39
N ASN A 75 -9.73 6.03 7.09
CA ASN A 75 -11.10 6.16 7.60
C ASN A 75 -11.95 7.00 6.65
N HIS A 76 -13.20 7.26 7.02
CA HIS A 76 -14.12 8.02 6.18
C HIS A 76 -13.72 9.49 5.99
N LYS A 77 -12.82 9.98 6.81
CA LYS A 77 -12.25 11.33 6.67
C LYS A 77 -10.98 11.33 5.82
N LYS A 78 -10.67 10.20 5.18
CA LYS A 78 -9.47 10.00 4.37
C LYS A 78 -8.17 10.07 5.15
N MET A 79 -8.23 9.99 6.48
CA MET A 79 -7.04 9.97 7.31
C MET A 79 -6.42 8.58 7.28
N ILE A 80 -5.10 8.53 7.09
CA ILE A 80 -4.39 7.25 7.08
C ILE A 80 -4.30 6.71 8.50
N LEU A 81 -4.73 5.46 8.68
CA LEU A 81 -4.73 4.78 9.97
C LEU A 81 -3.58 3.77 10.09
N GLY A 82 -3.13 3.24 8.96
CA GLY A 82 -2.07 2.26 8.93
C GLY A 82 -1.84 1.79 7.51
N ILE A 83 -1.02 0.75 7.40
CA ILE A 83 -0.73 0.14 6.10
C ILE A 83 -0.87 -1.38 6.21
N ILE A 84 -1.18 -2.00 5.08
CA ILE A 84 -1.20 -3.45 4.95
C ILE A 84 -0.14 -3.83 3.92
N THR A 85 0.74 -4.76 4.27
CA THR A 85 1.76 -5.24 3.33
C THR A 85 1.25 -6.49 2.60
N ILE A 86 1.87 -6.79 1.46
CA ILE A 86 1.51 -7.97 0.68
C ILE A 86 1.68 -9.26 1.47
N ASP A 87 2.65 -9.31 2.38
CA ASP A 87 2.87 -10.49 3.22
C ASP A 87 1.66 -10.81 4.08
N ASP A 88 1.04 -9.79 4.65
CA ASP A 88 -0.18 -9.95 5.46
C ASP A 88 -1.33 -10.48 4.61
N ILE A 89 -1.42 -10.01 3.36
CA ILE A 89 -2.50 -10.40 2.45
C ILE A 89 -2.30 -11.81 1.91
N ILE A 90 -1.07 -12.21 1.68
CA ILE A 90 -0.76 -13.58 1.24
C ILE A 90 -1.25 -14.58 2.27
N ASP A 91 -1.08 -14.31 3.55
CA ASP A 91 -1.58 -15.19 4.62
C ASP A 91 -3.10 -15.36 4.52
N VAL A 92 -3.83 -14.29 4.26
CA VAL A 92 -5.28 -14.34 4.10
C VAL A 92 -5.67 -15.20 2.88
N ILE A 93 -5.01 -14.99 1.76
CA ILE A 93 -5.27 -15.74 0.54
C ILE A 93 -5.00 -17.23 0.75
N GLN A 94 -3.90 -17.57 1.42
CA GLN A 94 -3.55 -18.96 1.71
C GLN A 94 -4.56 -19.63 2.61
N GLU A 95 -5.05 -18.95 3.63
CA GLU A 95 -6.08 -19.48 4.51
C GLU A 95 -7.36 -19.80 3.75
N GLU A 96 -7.81 -18.91 2.88
CA GLU A 96 -9.00 -19.13 2.08
C GLU A 96 -8.83 -20.29 1.10
N ASN A 97 -7.70 -20.38 0.44
CA ASN A 97 -7.40 -21.47 -0.46
C ASN A 97 -7.36 -22.80 0.26
N THR A 98 -6.81 -22.82 1.47
CA THR A 98 -6.75 -24.03 2.28
C THR A 98 -8.16 -24.50 2.65
N GLU A 99 -9.04 -23.59 3.03
CA GLU A 99 -10.42 -23.91 3.32
C GLU A 99 -11.12 -24.51 2.10
N ASP A 100 -10.91 -23.94 0.92
CA ASP A 100 -11.50 -24.43 -0.31
C ASP A 100 -10.99 -25.83 -0.65
N ILE A 101 -9.73 -26.10 -0.42
CA ILE A 101 -9.16 -27.43 -0.69
C ILE A 101 -9.71 -28.48 0.26
N LEU A 102 -9.97 -28.11 1.49
CA LEU A 102 -10.46 -29.04 2.51
C LEU A 102 -11.95 -29.36 2.38
N LYS A 103 -12.65 -28.65 1.58
CA LYS A 103 -14.06 -28.97 1.27
C LYS A 103 -14.14 -30.03 0.15
#